data_ad791d38195184c00cf2343ae0ceaa57
#
_entry.id   ad791d38195184c00cf2343ae0ceaa57
#
_cell.length_a   1.000
_cell.length_b   1.000
_cell.length_c   1.000
_cell.angle_alpha   90.00
_cell.angle_beta   90.00
_cell.angle_gamma   90.00
#
_symmetry.space_group_name_H-M   'P 1'
#
loop_
_entity.id
_entity.type
_entity.pdbx_description
1 polymer ?
#
loop_
_entity_poly.entity_id
_entity_poly.type
_entity_poly.pdbx_seq_one_letter_code
_entity_poly.pdbx_strand_id
1 'polypeptide(L)'
;MAHRAPMTMNPLVLQRADPCVLREGSTYYFTASHPLYDRITLRRADSLDGLQAAEEVTIWRRHESGPQSHLIWAPEIHRVGGAWYIYYAAAPDATGRADAPSINETFNHRVFVLENTAQDPFEGEWVERGQVDTGWESFALDATSFELAGQQYLVWAQEDLEVMGHSNLYIAPMENPWTLAGPAVELTRPEHEWETRGFWVNEGPAVLEHEGTLYLTYSGAATGIDYAMGVLTASADADPLDPASWTKSETPVFVSDESVERYGPGHNSFTTTPEGDVVLVYHARTYTEIEGDPLQDPNRHACAQVLPFDENGRPRWGTPAPGTRPAPRSRELLAPTGEKA
;
A
#
# COMPACT_ATOMS: atom_id res chain seq x y z
N MET A 1 -18.57 15.06 24.95
CA MET A 1 -17.54 14.50 24.06
C MET A 1 -17.01 13.26 24.75
N ALA A 2 -17.34 12.07 24.24
CA ALA A 2 -16.78 10.83 24.77
C ALA A 2 -15.27 10.82 24.49
N HIS A 3 -14.45 10.64 25.52
CA HIS A 3 -13.03 10.37 25.35
C HIS A 3 -12.93 9.02 24.59
N ARG A 4 -12.64 9.09 23.30
CA ARG A 4 -12.22 7.91 22.52
C ARG A 4 -10.95 7.36 23.14
N ALA A 5 -10.94 6.07 23.43
CA ALA A 5 -9.70 5.40 23.77
C ALA A 5 -8.74 5.54 22.57
N PRO A 6 -7.53 6.07 22.75
CA PRO A 6 -6.56 6.10 21.66
C PRO A 6 -6.28 4.67 21.22
N MET A 7 -6.03 4.45 19.92
CA MET A 7 -5.40 3.21 19.44
C MET A 7 -4.13 2.99 20.26
N THR A 8 -4.06 1.85 20.93
CA THR A 8 -3.13 1.73 22.07
C THR A 8 -1.77 1.18 21.69
N MET A 9 -1.62 0.60 20.46
CA MET A 9 -0.37 -0.08 20.12
C MET A 9 0.20 0.30 18.74
N ASN A 10 1.26 1.10 18.74
CA ASN A 10 2.13 1.36 17.60
C ASN A 10 3.58 0.98 17.91
N PRO A 11 4.30 0.31 16.97
CA PRO A 11 3.84 -0.20 15.68
C PRO A 11 2.70 -1.21 15.80
N LEU A 12 1.78 -1.20 14.81
CA LEU A 12 0.68 -2.15 14.71
C LEU A 12 1.19 -3.56 14.46
N VAL A 13 2.05 -3.74 13.45
CA VAL A 13 2.75 -4.99 13.14
C VAL A 13 4.21 -4.68 12.82
N LEU A 14 5.12 -5.39 13.47
CA LEU A 14 6.56 -5.19 13.29
C LEU A 14 7.04 -5.80 11.97
N GLN A 15 8.01 -5.12 11.33
CA GLN A 15 8.67 -5.58 10.10
C GLN A 15 7.69 -5.97 8.98
N ARG A 16 6.67 -5.14 8.78
CA ARG A 16 5.68 -5.29 7.69
C ARG A 16 5.52 -3.94 7.01
N ALA A 17 6.18 -3.80 5.88
CA ALA A 17 6.04 -2.64 5.00
C ALA A 17 4.74 -2.75 4.18
N ASP A 18 4.32 -1.64 3.60
CA ASP A 18 3.22 -1.58 2.63
C ASP A 18 1.93 -2.24 3.20
N PRO A 19 1.46 -1.80 4.40
CA PRO A 19 0.41 -2.50 5.12
C PRO A 19 -0.97 -2.24 4.53
N CYS A 20 -1.72 -3.30 4.27
CA CYS A 20 -3.13 -3.23 3.92
C CYS A 20 -3.98 -3.89 5.00
N VAL A 21 -5.00 -3.17 5.48
CA VAL A 21 -5.97 -3.66 6.45
C VAL A 21 -7.38 -3.53 5.91
N LEU A 22 -8.03 -4.65 5.68
CA LEU A 22 -9.45 -4.71 5.35
C LEU A 22 -10.26 -5.13 6.57
N ARG A 23 -11.32 -4.39 6.88
CA ARG A 23 -12.31 -4.78 7.88
C ARG A 23 -13.55 -5.35 7.19
N GLU A 24 -13.90 -6.58 7.53
CA GLU A 24 -15.13 -7.23 7.08
C GLU A 24 -15.94 -7.65 8.30
N GLY A 25 -17.09 -7.02 8.49
CA GLY A 25 -17.88 -7.20 9.71
C GLY A 25 -17.12 -6.77 10.97
N SER A 26 -16.87 -7.71 11.89
CA SER A 26 -16.09 -7.48 13.11
C SER A 26 -14.62 -7.91 13.02
N THR A 27 -14.19 -8.43 11.86
CA THR A 27 -12.85 -8.99 11.68
C THR A 27 -11.98 -8.07 10.84
N TYR A 28 -10.75 -7.87 11.29
CA TYR A 28 -9.69 -7.20 10.55
C TYR A 28 -8.79 -8.23 9.90
N TYR A 29 -8.56 -8.08 8.60
CA TYR A 29 -7.63 -8.86 7.80
C TYR A 29 -6.44 -7.97 7.46
N PHE A 30 -5.23 -8.49 7.65
CA PHE A 30 -3.99 -7.75 7.43
C PHE A 30 -3.10 -8.52 6.49
N THR A 31 -2.57 -7.82 5.49
CA THR A 31 -1.47 -8.26 4.65
C THR A 31 -0.45 -7.14 4.49
N ALA A 32 0.77 -7.48 4.10
CA ALA A 32 1.85 -6.51 3.91
C ALA A 32 3.02 -7.18 3.20
N SER A 33 3.98 -6.41 2.70
CA SER A 33 5.25 -6.94 2.22
C SER A 33 5.97 -7.71 3.32
N HIS A 34 6.20 -9.00 3.06
CA HIS A 34 7.03 -9.82 3.95
C HIS A 34 8.52 -9.47 3.73
N PRO A 35 9.34 -9.30 4.78
CA PRO A 35 10.71 -8.81 4.63
C PRO A 35 11.65 -9.73 3.82
N LEU A 36 11.28 -10.98 3.57
CA LEU A 36 11.99 -11.88 2.67
C LEU A 36 11.54 -11.76 1.20
N TYR A 37 10.48 -11.03 0.93
CA TYR A 37 9.92 -10.84 -0.41
C TYR A 37 9.69 -12.14 -1.19
N ASP A 38 9.28 -13.22 -0.49
CA ASP A 38 9.15 -14.56 -1.05
C ASP A 38 7.75 -15.17 -0.91
N ARG A 39 6.83 -14.44 -0.29
CA ARG A 39 5.49 -14.95 0.06
C ARG A 39 4.48 -13.84 0.29
N ILE A 40 3.21 -14.22 0.28
CA ILE A 40 2.09 -13.42 0.75
C ILE A 40 1.52 -14.08 2.00
N THR A 41 1.31 -13.28 3.03
CA THR A 41 0.79 -13.73 4.33
C THR A 41 -0.48 -12.99 4.70
N LEU A 42 -1.34 -13.64 5.46
CA LEU A 42 -2.51 -13.03 6.08
C LEU A 42 -2.47 -13.18 7.60
N ARG A 43 -2.98 -12.17 8.28
CA ARG A 43 -3.37 -12.23 9.70
C ARG A 43 -4.82 -11.82 9.84
N ARG A 44 -5.50 -12.30 10.87
CA ARG A 44 -6.83 -11.83 11.26
C ARG A 44 -6.96 -11.64 12.75
N ALA A 45 -7.76 -10.66 13.16
CA ALA A 45 -8.07 -10.40 14.57
C ALA A 45 -9.42 -9.65 14.69
N ASP A 46 -10.01 -9.66 15.88
CA ASP A 46 -11.24 -8.93 16.19
C ASP A 46 -10.98 -7.45 16.53
N SER A 47 -9.71 -7.05 16.55
CA SER A 47 -9.29 -5.66 16.78
C SER A 47 -7.99 -5.36 16.05
N LEU A 48 -7.75 -4.09 15.75
CA LEU A 48 -6.48 -3.66 15.17
C LEU A 48 -5.29 -4.03 16.06
N ASP A 49 -5.38 -3.76 17.35
CA ASP A 49 -4.32 -4.07 18.33
C ASP A 49 -4.02 -5.59 18.42
N GLY A 50 -5.00 -6.44 18.10
CA GLY A 50 -4.85 -7.89 18.07
C GLY A 50 -3.98 -8.41 16.91
N LEU A 51 -3.83 -7.65 15.83
CA LEU A 51 -3.12 -8.07 14.62
C LEU A 51 -1.64 -8.42 14.87
N GLN A 52 -0.98 -7.75 15.82
CA GLN A 52 0.41 -8.06 16.17
C GLN A 52 0.60 -9.47 16.70
N ALA A 53 -0.31 -9.91 17.56
CA ALA A 53 -0.24 -11.22 18.22
C ALA A 53 -0.94 -12.32 17.39
N ALA A 54 -1.66 -11.94 16.35
CA ALA A 54 -2.36 -12.86 15.47
C ALA A 54 -1.37 -13.80 14.76
N GLU A 55 -1.79 -15.06 14.59
CA GLU A 55 -1.05 -16.01 13.75
C GLU A 55 -0.91 -15.48 12.33
N GLU A 56 0.30 -15.57 11.80
CA GLU A 56 0.58 -15.23 10.42
C GLU A 56 0.56 -16.50 9.56
N VAL A 57 -0.36 -16.54 8.59
CA VAL A 57 -0.54 -17.68 7.69
C VAL A 57 -0.02 -17.33 6.32
N THR A 58 0.92 -18.13 5.80
CA THR A 58 1.36 -18.01 4.41
C THR A 58 0.28 -18.61 3.50
N ILE A 59 -0.28 -17.78 2.63
CA ILE A 59 -1.36 -18.17 1.70
C ILE A 59 -0.84 -18.45 0.28
N TRP A 60 0.30 -17.88 -0.08
CA TRP A 60 0.92 -18.06 -1.37
C TRP A 60 2.45 -17.87 -1.26
N ARG A 61 3.20 -18.59 -2.09
CA ARG A 61 4.65 -18.49 -2.18
C ARG A 61 5.08 -18.22 -3.62
N ARG A 62 6.17 -17.46 -3.77
CA ARG A 62 6.78 -17.21 -5.08
C ARG A 62 7.13 -18.50 -5.80
N HIS A 63 7.12 -18.45 -7.11
CA HIS A 63 7.58 -19.53 -7.95
C HIS A 63 9.10 -19.70 -7.87
N GLU A 64 9.59 -20.87 -8.27
CA GLU A 64 11.03 -21.11 -8.40
C GLU A 64 11.66 -20.32 -9.56
N SER A 65 10.86 -20.01 -10.59
CA SER A 65 11.29 -19.28 -11.78
C SER A 65 10.09 -18.62 -12.47
N GLY A 66 10.37 -17.70 -13.40
CA GLY A 66 9.32 -17.00 -14.16
C GLY A 66 8.92 -15.66 -13.52
N PRO A 67 7.84 -15.04 -14.00
CA PRO A 67 7.52 -13.63 -13.67
C PRO A 67 7.15 -13.39 -12.21
N GLN A 68 6.86 -14.43 -11.45
CA GLN A 68 6.46 -14.35 -10.03
C GLN A 68 7.49 -15.03 -9.10
N SER A 69 8.76 -15.01 -9.46
CA SER A 69 9.79 -15.75 -8.73
C SER A 69 10.58 -14.92 -7.74
N HIS A 70 10.49 -13.58 -7.77
CA HIS A 70 11.28 -12.71 -6.91
C HIS A 70 10.49 -11.46 -6.51
N LEU A 71 10.95 -10.84 -5.42
CA LEU A 71 10.55 -9.50 -4.98
C LEU A 71 9.02 -9.34 -4.92
N ILE A 72 8.38 -10.19 -4.12
CA ILE A 72 6.92 -10.13 -3.90
C ILE A 72 6.62 -8.95 -2.98
N TRP A 73 6.01 -7.89 -3.54
CA TRP A 73 5.79 -6.63 -2.86
C TRP A 73 4.33 -6.23 -2.79
N ALA A 74 4.02 -5.39 -1.78
CA ALA A 74 2.79 -4.64 -1.62
C ALA A 74 1.51 -5.43 -1.89
N PRO A 75 1.28 -6.57 -1.23
CA PRO A 75 0.01 -7.26 -1.37
C PRO A 75 -1.13 -6.45 -0.72
N GLU A 76 -2.21 -6.24 -1.46
CA GLU A 76 -3.44 -5.62 -0.97
C GLU A 76 -4.63 -6.57 -1.06
N ILE A 77 -5.34 -6.76 0.07
CA ILE A 77 -6.52 -7.61 0.14
C ILE A 77 -7.81 -6.81 -0.06
N HIS A 78 -8.65 -7.29 -0.98
CA HIS A 78 -9.92 -6.69 -1.33
C HIS A 78 -11.07 -7.71 -1.29
N ARG A 79 -12.30 -7.23 -1.07
CA ARG A 79 -13.53 -8.03 -1.15
C ARG A 79 -14.40 -7.46 -2.27
N VAL A 80 -14.55 -8.18 -3.37
CA VAL A 80 -15.32 -7.74 -4.53
C VAL A 80 -16.28 -8.84 -4.97
N GLY A 81 -17.56 -8.51 -5.13
CA GLY A 81 -18.58 -9.45 -5.62
C GLY A 81 -18.74 -10.72 -4.79
N GLY A 82 -18.33 -10.68 -3.52
CA GLY A 82 -18.41 -11.84 -2.63
C GLY A 82 -17.21 -12.79 -2.68
N ALA A 83 -16.15 -12.47 -3.44
CA ALA A 83 -14.87 -13.17 -3.43
C ALA A 83 -13.75 -12.28 -2.90
N TRP A 84 -12.63 -12.87 -2.49
CA TRP A 84 -11.44 -12.20 -2.02
C TRP A 84 -10.42 -12.10 -3.15
N TYR A 85 -9.75 -10.97 -3.22
CA TYR A 85 -8.69 -10.72 -4.20
C TYR A 85 -7.47 -10.15 -3.49
N ILE A 86 -6.29 -10.53 -3.95
CA ILE A 86 -5.03 -9.88 -3.55
C ILE A 86 -4.33 -9.41 -4.81
N TYR A 87 -4.12 -8.09 -4.91
CA TYR A 87 -3.20 -7.49 -5.87
C TYR A 87 -1.81 -7.46 -5.25
N TYR A 88 -0.78 -7.77 -6.04
CA TYR A 88 0.61 -7.74 -5.59
C TYR A 88 1.55 -7.53 -6.76
N ALA A 89 2.74 -7.04 -6.46
CA ALA A 89 3.80 -6.91 -7.44
C ALA A 89 4.80 -8.07 -7.32
N ALA A 90 5.29 -8.56 -8.45
CA ALA A 90 6.32 -9.59 -8.51
C ALA A 90 7.26 -9.35 -9.69
N ALA A 91 8.51 -9.84 -9.59
CA ALA A 91 9.53 -9.73 -10.60
C ALA A 91 10.09 -11.11 -11.02
N PRO A 92 10.63 -11.24 -12.26
CA PRO A 92 11.24 -12.49 -12.73
C PRO A 92 12.64 -12.73 -12.17
N ASP A 93 13.28 -11.74 -11.59
CA ASP A 93 14.63 -11.79 -11.04
C ASP A 93 14.80 -10.88 -9.81
N ALA A 94 15.87 -11.11 -9.05
CA ALA A 94 16.19 -10.35 -7.83
C ALA A 94 16.96 -9.05 -8.10
N THR A 95 17.24 -8.71 -9.33
CA THR A 95 18.01 -7.53 -9.68
C THR A 95 17.15 -6.28 -9.52
N GLY A 96 17.12 -5.75 -8.30
CA GLY A 96 16.97 -4.33 -8.14
C GLY A 96 18.23 -3.70 -8.70
N ARG A 97 18.14 -3.01 -9.82
CA ARG A 97 19.29 -2.49 -10.56
C ARG A 97 19.82 -1.22 -9.91
N ALA A 98 20.46 -1.36 -8.74
CA ALA A 98 21.15 -0.24 -8.08
C ALA A 98 22.27 0.36 -8.96
N ASP A 99 22.70 -0.38 -9.97
CA ASP A 99 23.72 -0.04 -10.97
C ASP A 99 23.14 0.17 -12.37
N ALA A 100 21.82 0.28 -12.52
CA ALA A 100 21.17 0.51 -13.80
C ALA A 100 21.70 1.81 -14.45
N PRO A 101 22.04 1.77 -15.75
CA PRO A 101 22.59 2.91 -16.45
C PRO A 101 21.60 4.06 -16.65
N SER A 102 20.32 3.83 -16.42
CA SER A 102 19.27 4.85 -16.47
C SER A 102 18.30 4.71 -15.32
N ILE A 103 17.64 5.81 -14.99
CA ILE A 103 16.58 5.87 -14.00
C ILE A 103 15.43 4.91 -14.31
N ASN A 104 15.21 4.58 -15.57
CA ASN A 104 14.11 3.78 -16.09
C ASN A 104 14.40 2.26 -16.16
N GLU A 105 15.55 1.79 -15.70
CA GLU A 105 15.91 0.37 -15.78
C GLU A 105 15.99 -0.33 -14.41
N THR A 106 15.32 0.23 -13.39
CA THR A 106 15.58 -0.12 -12.00
C THR A 106 14.96 -1.44 -11.56
N PHE A 107 13.72 -1.72 -11.96
CA PHE A 107 12.97 -2.89 -11.54
C PHE A 107 12.13 -3.48 -12.69
N ASN A 108 11.76 -4.75 -12.55
CA ASN A 108 11.06 -5.49 -13.60
C ASN A 108 9.74 -6.11 -13.13
N HIS A 109 9.10 -5.43 -12.16
CA HIS A 109 7.84 -5.88 -11.58
C HIS A 109 6.67 -5.75 -12.54
N ARG A 110 5.67 -6.60 -12.32
CA ARG A 110 4.32 -6.52 -12.88
C ARG A 110 3.30 -6.74 -11.78
N VAL A 111 2.09 -6.28 -12.00
CA VAL A 111 0.95 -6.50 -11.11
C VAL A 111 0.30 -7.84 -11.41
N PHE A 112 0.08 -8.64 -10.37
CA PHE A 112 -0.60 -9.94 -10.41
C PHE A 112 -1.79 -9.96 -9.48
N VAL A 113 -2.68 -10.93 -9.69
CA VAL A 113 -3.91 -11.09 -8.91
C VAL A 113 -4.08 -12.52 -8.43
N LEU A 114 -4.39 -12.68 -7.15
CA LEU A 114 -4.91 -13.91 -6.56
C LEU A 114 -6.40 -13.76 -6.29
N GLU A 115 -7.17 -14.83 -6.46
CA GLU A 115 -8.58 -14.92 -6.08
C GLU A 115 -8.83 -16.08 -5.11
N ASN A 116 -9.70 -15.85 -4.13
CA ASN A 116 -10.25 -16.90 -3.28
C ASN A 116 -11.77 -16.70 -3.15
N THR A 117 -12.55 -17.72 -3.53
CA THR A 117 -14.03 -17.68 -3.52
C THR A 117 -14.64 -18.21 -2.24
N ALA A 118 -13.83 -18.66 -1.26
CA ALA A 118 -14.32 -19.11 0.03
C ALA A 118 -14.91 -17.93 0.83
N GLN A 119 -15.76 -18.26 1.80
CA GLN A 119 -16.30 -17.25 2.73
C GLN A 119 -15.22 -16.66 3.62
N ASP A 120 -14.30 -17.48 4.09
CA ASP A 120 -13.14 -17.12 4.90
C ASP A 120 -11.88 -17.17 4.02
N PRO A 121 -11.08 -16.10 3.91
CA PRO A 121 -9.87 -16.09 3.08
C PRO A 121 -8.74 -17.00 3.62
N PHE A 122 -8.89 -17.54 4.83
CA PHE A 122 -8.01 -18.56 5.41
C PHE A 122 -8.41 -19.98 5.01
N GLU A 123 -9.55 -20.13 4.36
CA GLU A 123 -10.04 -21.40 3.82
C GLU A 123 -10.03 -21.38 2.29
N GLY A 124 -10.17 -22.55 1.69
CA GLY A 124 -10.17 -22.68 0.22
C GLY A 124 -8.78 -22.50 -0.40
N GLU A 125 -8.78 -22.24 -1.67
CA GLU A 125 -7.57 -22.10 -2.50
C GLU A 125 -7.45 -20.67 -3.02
N TRP A 126 -6.25 -20.12 -2.96
CA TRP A 126 -5.89 -18.86 -3.65
C TRP A 126 -5.42 -19.19 -5.07
N VAL A 127 -6.24 -18.82 -6.05
CA VAL A 127 -6.03 -19.12 -7.47
C VAL A 127 -5.37 -17.92 -8.15
N GLU A 128 -4.28 -18.16 -8.87
CA GLU A 128 -3.63 -17.12 -9.67
C GLU A 128 -4.49 -16.76 -10.89
N ARG A 129 -4.82 -15.47 -11.02
CA ARG A 129 -5.52 -14.91 -12.17
C ARG A 129 -4.56 -14.36 -13.22
N GLY A 130 -3.26 -14.37 -12.93
CA GLY A 130 -2.20 -13.93 -13.81
C GLY A 130 -1.87 -12.45 -13.66
N GLN A 131 -1.10 -11.96 -14.62
CA GLN A 131 -0.72 -10.55 -14.72
C GLN A 131 -1.90 -9.72 -15.20
N VAL A 132 -2.05 -8.52 -14.61
CA VAL A 132 -2.97 -7.51 -15.16
C VAL A 132 -2.35 -6.91 -16.41
N ASP A 133 -3.07 -7.00 -17.53
CA ASP A 133 -2.68 -6.32 -18.77
C ASP A 133 -3.00 -4.83 -18.65
N THR A 134 -1.98 -4.02 -18.46
CA THR A 134 -2.11 -2.56 -18.31
C THR A 134 -2.02 -1.80 -19.63
N GLY A 135 -1.81 -2.52 -20.76
CA GLY A 135 -1.72 -1.96 -22.10
C GLY A 135 -0.29 -1.75 -22.61
N TRP A 136 0.71 -1.77 -21.71
CA TRP A 136 2.14 -1.74 -22.09
C TRP A 136 3.00 -2.46 -21.05
N GLU A 137 4.16 -2.94 -21.48
CA GLU A 137 5.11 -3.69 -20.66
C GLU A 137 6.19 -2.75 -20.10
N SER A 138 6.11 -2.44 -18.83
CA SER A 138 7.11 -1.70 -18.07
C SER A 138 7.03 -2.05 -16.58
N PHE A 139 7.89 -1.47 -15.77
CA PHE A 139 7.82 -1.58 -14.32
C PHE A 139 6.43 -1.13 -13.81
N ALA A 140 5.70 -2.04 -13.15
CA ALA A 140 4.36 -1.77 -12.61
C ALA A 140 4.16 -2.44 -11.25
N LEU A 141 3.56 -1.73 -10.29
CA LEU A 141 3.39 -2.19 -8.91
C LEU A 141 2.23 -1.48 -8.21
N ASP A 142 2.01 -1.84 -6.95
CA ASP A 142 1.18 -1.14 -5.97
C ASP A 142 -0.24 -0.89 -6.48
N ALA A 143 -0.93 -1.95 -6.84
CA ALA A 143 -2.29 -1.84 -7.34
C ALA A 143 -3.31 -1.90 -6.20
N THR A 144 -4.19 -0.92 -6.18
CA THR A 144 -5.40 -0.89 -5.33
C THR A 144 -6.65 -0.84 -6.17
N SER A 145 -7.77 -1.32 -5.65
CA SER A 145 -9.06 -1.22 -6.35
C SER A 145 -10.16 -0.62 -5.47
N PHE A 146 -11.05 0.12 -6.09
CA PHE A 146 -12.22 0.72 -5.43
C PHE A 146 -13.44 0.71 -6.33
N GLU A 147 -14.62 0.75 -5.72
CA GLU A 147 -15.89 0.88 -6.43
C GLU A 147 -16.40 2.31 -6.32
N LEU A 148 -16.86 2.87 -7.43
CA LEU A 148 -17.54 4.16 -7.47
C LEU A 148 -18.77 4.05 -8.38
N ALA A 149 -19.94 4.41 -7.87
CA ALA A 149 -21.20 4.37 -8.60
C ALA A 149 -21.50 3.02 -9.29
N GLY A 150 -21.08 1.90 -8.69
CA GLY A 150 -21.29 0.55 -9.24
C GLY A 150 -20.27 0.11 -10.29
N GLN A 151 -19.25 0.93 -10.56
CA GLN A 151 -18.12 0.59 -11.42
C GLN A 151 -16.87 0.35 -10.58
N GLN A 152 -16.19 -0.79 -10.78
CA GLN A 152 -14.90 -1.07 -10.18
C GLN A 152 -13.79 -0.40 -10.99
N TYR A 153 -12.84 0.21 -10.29
CA TYR A 153 -11.64 0.82 -10.86
C TYR A 153 -10.39 0.20 -10.24
N LEU A 154 -9.32 0.10 -11.03
CA LEU A 154 -7.97 -0.18 -10.57
C LEU A 154 -7.15 1.09 -10.65
N VAL A 155 -6.38 1.36 -9.59
CA VAL A 155 -5.31 2.39 -9.59
C VAL A 155 -4.01 1.68 -9.31
N TRP A 156 -2.95 2.01 -10.06
CA TRP A 156 -1.63 1.39 -9.89
C TRP A 156 -0.51 2.36 -10.25
N ALA A 157 0.70 2.02 -9.83
CA ALA A 157 1.90 2.74 -10.22
C ALA A 157 2.57 2.03 -11.39
N GLN A 158 2.99 2.78 -12.43
CA GLN A 158 3.68 2.22 -13.59
C GLN A 158 4.63 3.23 -14.23
N GLU A 159 5.75 2.73 -14.74
CA GLU A 159 6.70 3.48 -15.53
C GLU A 159 6.14 3.77 -16.92
N ASP A 160 6.23 5.04 -17.32
CA ASP A 160 6.05 5.45 -18.71
C ASP A 160 7.44 5.68 -19.33
N LEU A 161 7.78 4.92 -20.37
CA LEU A 161 9.09 4.95 -21.01
C LEU A 161 9.38 6.26 -21.78
N GLU A 162 8.35 7.06 -22.03
CA GLU A 162 8.46 8.39 -22.70
C GLU A 162 8.57 9.54 -21.68
N VAL A 163 8.29 9.27 -20.40
CA VAL A 163 8.29 10.26 -19.32
C VAL A 163 9.39 9.93 -18.33
N MET A 164 10.20 10.93 -17.97
CA MET A 164 11.22 10.73 -16.93
C MET A 164 10.56 10.45 -15.58
N GLY A 165 10.98 9.38 -14.91
CA GLY A 165 10.50 8.94 -13.60
C GLY A 165 10.52 7.43 -13.50
N HIS A 166 10.33 6.89 -12.29
CA HIS A 166 10.26 5.44 -12.07
C HIS A 166 8.82 4.95 -12.14
N SER A 167 7.85 5.75 -11.64
CA SER A 167 6.43 5.43 -11.76
C SER A 167 5.54 6.66 -11.65
N ASN A 168 4.47 6.62 -12.43
CA ASN A 168 3.32 7.53 -12.39
C ASN A 168 2.11 6.74 -11.91
N LEU A 169 1.05 7.39 -11.45
CA LEU A 169 -0.20 6.72 -11.12
C LEU A 169 -1.16 6.74 -12.31
N TYR A 170 -1.75 5.59 -12.55
CA TYR A 170 -2.76 5.37 -13.58
C TYR A 170 -4.04 4.83 -12.97
N ILE A 171 -5.17 5.09 -13.62
CA ILE A 171 -6.48 4.54 -13.33
C ILE A 171 -7.11 3.93 -14.58
N ALA A 172 -7.83 2.83 -14.43
CA ALA A 172 -8.69 2.30 -15.48
C ALA A 172 -9.94 1.66 -14.89
N PRO A 173 -11.08 1.64 -15.64
CA PRO A 173 -12.24 0.86 -15.26
C PRO A 173 -11.93 -0.63 -15.39
N MET A 174 -12.58 -1.45 -14.58
CA MET A 174 -12.43 -2.90 -14.58
C MET A 174 -13.68 -3.60 -15.13
N GLU A 175 -13.48 -4.64 -15.92
CA GLU A 175 -14.52 -5.58 -16.34
C GLU A 175 -14.76 -6.63 -15.24
N ASN A 176 -13.68 -7.08 -14.63
CA ASN A 176 -13.64 -7.98 -13.49
C ASN A 176 -12.35 -7.71 -12.69
N PRO A 177 -12.16 -8.27 -11.49
CA PRO A 177 -11.03 -7.88 -10.63
C PRO A 177 -9.62 -8.17 -11.18
N TRP A 178 -9.45 -8.74 -12.35
CA TRP A 178 -8.13 -8.97 -12.98
C TRP A 178 -8.05 -8.52 -14.45
N THR A 179 -9.12 -7.86 -14.97
CA THR A 179 -9.18 -7.42 -16.37
C THR A 179 -9.67 -5.97 -16.44
N LEU A 180 -8.89 -5.13 -17.10
CA LEU A 180 -9.30 -3.75 -17.37
C LEU A 180 -10.34 -3.69 -18.48
N ALA A 181 -11.32 -2.80 -18.35
CA ALA A 181 -12.41 -2.58 -19.32
C ALA A 181 -12.09 -1.45 -20.32
N GLY A 182 -11.02 -0.71 -20.13
CA GLY A 182 -10.66 0.44 -20.96
C GLY A 182 -9.18 0.82 -20.83
N PRO A 183 -8.74 1.83 -21.57
CA PRO A 183 -7.36 2.30 -21.51
C PRO A 183 -7.04 2.90 -20.15
N ALA A 184 -5.76 2.81 -19.78
CA ALA A 184 -5.23 3.52 -18.63
C ALA A 184 -5.24 5.03 -18.85
N VAL A 185 -5.57 5.77 -17.80
CA VAL A 185 -5.50 7.24 -17.75
C VAL A 185 -4.48 7.62 -16.69
N GLU A 186 -3.51 8.46 -17.03
CA GLU A 186 -2.55 9.01 -16.06
C GLU A 186 -3.25 10.00 -15.14
N LEU A 187 -3.13 9.79 -13.83
CA LEU A 187 -3.65 10.68 -12.79
C LEU A 187 -2.60 11.67 -12.29
N THR A 188 -1.38 11.20 -12.09
CA THR A 188 -0.28 12.02 -11.58
C THR A 188 1.07 11.39 -11.87
N ARG A 189 2.09 12.24 -11.93
CA ARG A 189 3.51 11.89 -12.04
C ARG A 189 4.32 12.64 -10.99
N PRO A 190 5.55 12.17 -10.65
CA PRO A 190 6.44 12.89 -9.74
C PRO A 190 6.95 14.17 -10.40
N GLU A 191 6.46 15.33 -9.94
CA GLU A 191 6.81 16.65 -10.48
C GLU A 191 7.20 17.66 -9.39
N HIS A 192 6.78 17.42 -8.12
CA HIS A 192 7.18 18.25 -7.01
C HIS A 192 8.55 17.82 -6.46
N GLU A 193 9.32 18.77 -5.94
CA GLU A 193 10.66 18.51 -5.38
C GLU A 193 10.65 17.38 -4.33
N TRP A 194 9.62 17.32 -3.51
CA TRP A 194 9.52 16.29 -2.47
C TRP A 194 9.28 14.88 -3.04
N GLU A 195 8.67 14.75 -4.22
CA GLU A 195 8.38 13.47 -4.88
C GLU A 195 9.62 12.86 -5.57
N THR A 196 10.66 13.69 -5.78
CA THR A 196 11.82 13.34 -6.60
C THR A 196 13.10 13.15 -5.80
N ARG A 197 13.02 13.20 -4.46
CA ARG A 197 14.18 13.00 -3.58
C ARG A 197 14.66 11.57 -3.60
N GLY A 198 15.81 11.34 -4.19
CA GLY A 198 16.45 10.03 -4.34
C GLY A 198 15.83 9.16 -5.42
N PHE A 199 14.53 8.99 -5.44
CA PHE A 199 13.75 8.24 -6.44
C PHE A 199 12.56 9.07 -6.91
N TRP A 200 12.24 9.01 -8.19
CA TRP A 200 11.17 9.80 -8.79
C TRP A 200 9.93 8.91 -8.95
N VAL A 201 9.11 8.84 -7.91
CA VAL A 201 7.96 7.95 -7.87
C VAL A 201 6.71 8.66 -7.36
N ASN A 202 5.57 8.31 -7.93
CA ASN A 202 4.27 8.31 -7.29
C ASN A 202 3.82 6.84 -7.23
N GLU A 203 3.67 6.30 -6.03
CA GLU A 203 3.38 4.87 -5.79
C GLU A 203 2.48 4.69 -4.56
N GLY A 204 2.13 3.44 -4.21
CA GLY A 204 1.32 3.11 -3.04
C GLY A 204 -0.01 3.83 -2.98
N PRO A 205 -0.84 3.84 -4.06
CA PRO A 205 -2.12 4.53 -4.05
C PRO A 205 -3.10 3.87 -3.09
N ALA A 206 -3.89 4.69 -2.38
CA ALA A 206 -5.03 4.22 -1.61
C ALA A 206 -6.19 5.20 -1.73
N VAL A 207 -7.42 4.69 -1.83
CA VAL A 207 -8.61 5.52 -2.06
C VAL A 207 -9.49 5.53 -0.82
N LEU A 208 -9.92 6.71 -0.44
CA LEU A 208 -10.92 6.97 0.60
C LEU A 208 -12.03 7.83 0.02
N GLU A 209 -13.26 7.35 0.08
CA GLU A 209 -14.43 8.21 -0.10
C GLU A 209 -14.91 8.71 1.26
N HIS A 210 -15.11 10.01 1.39
CA HIS A 210 -15.67 10.60 2.58
C HIS A 210 -16.53 11.83 2.23
N GLU A 211 -17.82 11.80 2.62
CA GLU A 211 -18.77 12.89 2.41
C GLU A 211 -18.79 13.42 0.95
N GLY A 212 -18.79 12.49 -0.03
CA GLY A 212 -18.87 12.82 -1.46
C GLY A 212 -17.57 13.35 -2.07
N THR A 213 -16.45 13.23 -1.35
CA THR A 213 -15.12 13.54 -1.85
C THR A 213 -14.27 12.28 -1.90
N LEU A 214 -13.59 12.07 -3.03
CA LEU A 214 -12.54 11.06 -3.18
C LEU A 214 -11.20 11.66 -2.77
N TYR A 215 -10.50 10.95 -1.91
CA TYR A 215 -9.12 11.20 -1.54
C TYR A 215 -8.28 10.02 -2.02
N LEU A 216 -7.49 10.21 -3.06
CA LEU A 216 -6.51 9.24 -3.51
C LEU A 216 -5.16 9.65 -2.96
N THR A 217 -4.71 8.99 -1.92
CA THR A 217 -3.37 9.18 -1.36
C THR A 217 -2.35 8.38 -2.15
N TYR A 218 -1.12 8.85 -2.14
CA TYR A 218 0.02 8.19 -2.77
C TYR A 218 1.30 8.55 -2.02
N SER A 219 2.36 7.86 -2.31
CA SER A 219 3.68 8.12 -1.73
C SER A 219 4.68 8.56 -2.79
N GLY A 220 5.62 9.38 -2.39
CA GLY A 220 6.70 9.88 -3.24
C GLY A 220 8.05 9.86 -2.56
N ALA A 221 9.10 10.04 -3.32
CA ALA A 221 10.51 9.95 -2.97
C ALA A 221 11.02 8.52 -2.72
N ALA A 222 12.33 8.38 -2.49
CA ALA A 222 12.94 7.11 -2.10
C ALA A 222 12.42 6.62 -0.74
N THR A 223 12.38 5.32 -0.53
CA THR A 223 11.89 4.66 0.70
C THR A 223 12.78 4.87 1.93
N GLY A 224 13.40 6.05 2.05
CA GLY A 224 14.18 6.54 3.17
C GLY A 224 13.39 7.47 4.08
N ILE A 225 14.08 8.45 4.67
CA ILE A 225 13.48 9.44 5.57
C ILE A 225 12.64 10.49 4.83
N ASP A 226 12.89 10.67 3.53
CA ASP A 226 12.17 11.60 2.66
C ASP A 226 10.85 11.03 2.12
N TYR A 227 10.63 9.72 2.28
CA TYR A 227 9.37 9.09 1.87
C TYR A 227 8.20 9.75 2.57
N ALA A 228 7.18 10.16 1.81
CA ALA A 228 6.09 10.95 2.31
C ALA A 228 4.82 10.73 1.49
N MET A 229 3.67 11.09 2.04
CA MET A 229 2.39 10.96 1.35
C MET A 229 1.94 12.27 0.74
N GLY A 230 1.43 12.18 -0.50
CA GLY A 230 0.62 13.20 -1.16
C GLY A 230 -0.84 12.79 -1.25
N VAL A 231 -1.68 13.67 -1.80
CA VAL A 231 -3.09 13.39 -2.05
C VAL A 231 -3.59 14.07 -3.31
N LEU A 232 -4.38 13.32 -4.09
CA LEU A 232 -5.28 13.84 -5.12
C LEU A 232 -6.69 13.89 -4.54
N THR A 233 -7.45 14.93 -4.85
CA THR A 233 -8.85 15.07 -4.43
C THR A 233 -9.76 15.29 -5.62
N ALA A 234 -10.91 14.62 -5.63
CA ALA A 234 -11.97 14.80 -6.64
C ALA A 234 -13.33 14.72 -5.98
N SER A 235 -14.37 15.26 -6.63
CA SER A 235 -15.75 14.96 -6.24
C SER A 235 -16.09 13.50 -6.58
N ALA A 236 -16.78 12.80 -5.70
CA ALA A 236 -17.31 11.46 -5.99
C ALA A 236 -18.35 11.42 -7.12
N ASP A 237 -18.93 12.58 -7.46
CA ASP A 237 -19.86 12.73 -8.60
C ASP A 237 -19.13 13.05 -9.92
N ALA A 238 -17.81 13.31 -9.89
CA ALA A 238 -17.03 13.59 -11.09
C ALA A 238 -16.60 12.29 -11.78
N ASP A 239 -16.22 12.40 -13.06
CA ASP A 239 -15.62 11.28 -13.78
C ASP A 239 -14.18 11.05 -13.27
N PRO A 240 -13.89 9.91 -12.62
CA PRO A 240 -12.54 9.63 -12.11
C PRO A 240 -11.54 9.37 -13.23
N LEU A 241 -11.98 9.14 -14.46
CA LEU A 241 -11.13 8.98 -15.64
C LEU A 241 -10.79 10.30 -16.33
N ASP A 242 -11.37 11.42 -15.92
CA ASP A 242 -10.94 12.75 -16.37
C ASP A 242 -9.85 13.29 -15.43
N PRO A 243 -8.58 13.42 -15.87
CA PRO A 243 -7.52 13.98 -15.04
C PRO A 243 -7.85 15.38 -14.49
N ALA A 244 -8.68 16.17 -15.21
CA ALA A 244 -9.08 17.50 -14.76
C ALA A 244 -10.05 17.46 -13.55
N SER A 245 -10.64 16.31 -13.24
CA SER A 245 -11.44 16.11 -12.03
C SER A 245 -10.60 16.10 -10.74
N TRP A 246 -9.32 15.82 -10.87
CA TRP A 246 -8.41 15.66 -9.73
C TRP A 246 -7.58 16.92 -9.45
N THR A 247 -7.45 17.23 -8.17
CA THR A 247 -6.57 18.30 -7.69
C THR A 247 -5.46 17.69 -6.86
N LYS A 248 -4.21 17.86 -7.28
CA LYS A 248 -3.02 17.37 -6.60
C LYS A 248 -2.56 18.34 -5.51
N SER A 249 -2.15 17.82 -4.35
CA SER A 249 -1.50 18.61 -3.30
C SER A 249 -0.09 19.03 -3.73
N GLU A 250 0.25 20.30 -3.59
CA GLU A 250 1.59 20.81 -3.92
C GLU A 250 2.67 20.36 -2.92
N THR A 251 2.26 20.12 -1.68
CA THR A 251 3.13 19.70 -0.58
C THR A 251 2.68 18.35 -0.04
N PRO A 252 3.58 17.55 0.56
CA PRO A 252 3.19 16.30 1.18
C PRO A 252 2.24 16.58 2.35
N VAL A 253 1.28 15.68 2.54
CA VAL A 253 0.25 15.78 3.60
C VAL A 253 0.63 15.01 4.86
N PHE A 254 1.60 14.09 4.76
CA PHE A 254 2.04 13.26 5.88
C PHE A 254 3.53 12.93 5.72
N VAL A 255 4.35 13.36 6.68
CA VAL A 255 5.81 13.37 6.61
C VAL A 255 6.44 12.83 7.88
N SER A 256 7.75 12.60 7.84
CA SER A 256 8.56 12.24 9.02
C SER A 256 8.36 13.22 10.18
N ASP A 257 8.31 12.69 11.41
CA ASP A 257 8.23 13.50 12.64
C ASP A 257 9.28 13.01 13.65
N GLU A 258 10.34 13.81 13.82
CA GLU A 258 11.44 13.50 14.74
C GLU A 258 10.97 13.49 16.20
N SER A 259 9.93 14.28 16.56
CA SER A 259 9.46 14.40 17.94
C SER A 259 8.87 13.09 18.47
N VAL A 260 8.44 12.21 17.56
CA VAL A 260 7.87 10.89 17.86
C VAL A 260 8.70 9.74 17.26
N GLU A 261 9.88 10.04 16.74
CA GLU A 261 10.79 9.07 16.08
C GLU A 261 10.07 8.23 15.02
N ARG A 262 9.40 8.90 14.04
CA ARG A 262 8.75 8.25 12.90
C ARG A 262 9.26 8.85 11.62
N TYR A 263 9.87 8.01 10.80
CA TYR A 263 10.59 8.43 9.61
C TYR A 263 10.11 7.66 8.38
N GLY A 264 10.00 8.37 7.25
CA GLY A 264 9.53 7.82 5.97
C GLY A 264 8.14 7.21 6.05
N PRO A 265 7.12 7.93 6.60
CA PRO A 265 5.77 7.39 6.64
C PRO A 265 5.15 7.41 5.26
N GLY A 266 4.53 6.29 4.87
CA GLY A 266 3.85 6.21 3.58
C GLY A 266 3.29 4.83 3.28
N HIS A 267 2.99 4.62 2.01
CA HIS A 267 2.36 3.42 1.45
C HIS A 267 1.20 2.97 2.33
N ASN A 268 0.21 3.82 2.38
CA ASN A 268 -0.89 3.67 3.32
C ASN A 268 -2.06 2.87 2.75
N SER A 269 -2.89 2.36 3.65
CA SER A 269 -4.26 1.91 3.39
C SER A 269 -5.23 2.56 4.36
N PHE A 270 -6.52 2.43 4.10
CA PHE A 270 -7.57 2.89 4.99
C PHE A 270 -8.39 1.72 5.51
N THR A 271 -8.80 1.81 6.77
CA THR A 271 -9.77 0.91 7.39
C THR A 271 -10.67 1.71 8.35
N THR A 272 -11.54 1.05 9.10
CA THR A 272 -12.42 1.73 10.06
C THR A 272 -12.36 1.08 11.43
N THR A 273 -12.61 1.88 12.48
CA THR A 273 -12.89 1.34 13.82
C THR A 273 -14.30 0.70 13.86
N PRO A 274 -14.65 -0.08 14.90
CA PRO A 274 -16.02 -0.56 15.09
C PRO A 274 -17.06 0.57 15.17
N GLU A 275 -16.66 1.75 15.61
CA GLU A 275 -17.49 2.95 15.71
C GLU A 275 -17.64 3.71 14.40
N GLY A 276 -16.89 3.29 13.36
CA GLY A 276 -16.92 3.89 12.01
C GLY A 276 -15.91 5.00 11.78
N ASP A 277 -14.97 5.22 12.71
CA ASP A 277 -13.89 6.18 12.46
C ASP A 277 -12.93 5.66 11.41
N VAL A 278 -12.50 6.52 10.50
CA VAL A 278 -11.47 6.18 9.52
C VAL A 278 -10.12 6.04 10.23
N VAL A 279 -9.40 5.00 9.88
CA VAL A 279 -8.04 4.71 10.35
C VAL A 279 -7.09 4.74 9.18
N LEU A 280 -6.07 5.59 9.28
CA LEU A 280 -4.91 5.60 8.39
C LEU A 280 -3.93 4.53 8.89
N VAL A 281 -3.64 3.55 8.04
CA VAL A 281 -2.63 2.51 8.26
C VAL A 281 -1.46 2.80 7.30
N TYR A 282 -0.23 2.82 7.79
CA TYR A 282 0.94 3.21 7.02
C TYR A 282 2.18 2.50 7.55
N HIS A 283 3.27 2.47 6.81
CA HIS A 283 4.53 2.05 7.40
C HIS A 283 5.40 3.24 7.82
N ALA A 284 6.27 3.04 8.80
CA ALA A 284 7.31 3.99 9.19
C ALA A 284 8.47 3.28 9.89
N ARG A 285 9.66 3.92 9.86
CA ARG A 285 10.84 3.53 10.62
C ARG A 285 10.93 4.32 11.94
N THR A 286 11.80 3.85 12.84
CA THR A 286 12.09 4.51 14.13
C THR A 286 13.50 5.09 14.20
N TYR A 287 14.19 5.18 13.04
CA TYR A 287 15.56 5.72 12.92
C TYR A 287 15.78 6.26 11.50
N THR A 288 16.80 7.11 11.36
CA THR A 288 17.13 7.82 10.11
C THR A 288 18.27 7.16 9.33
N GLU A 289 19.23 6.56 10.06
CA GLU A 289 20.42 5.96 9.45
C GLU A 289 20.09 4.54 9.00
N ILE A 290 20.06 4.33 7.69
CA ILE A 290 19.79 3.03 7.06
C ILE A 290 21.10 2.57 6.42
N GLU A 291 21.60 1.40 6.85
CA GLU A 291 22.77 0.78 6.25
C GLU A 291 22.40 0.02 4.98
N GLY A 292 23.04 0.39 3.85
CA GLY A 292 22.80 -0.25 2.55
C GLY A 292 21.48 0.15 1.90
N ASP A 293 20.89 -0.76 1.13
CA ASP A 293 19.65 -0.53 0.42
C ASP A 293 18.45 -0.42 1.39
N PRO A 294 17.70 0.71 1.39
CA PRO A 294 16.51 0.87 2.22
C PRO A 294 15.42 -0.17 2.01
N LEU A 295 15.33 -0.76 0.83
CA LEU A 295 14.37 -1.83 0.54
C LEU A 295 14.72 -3.14 1.26
N GLN A 296 16.02 -3.36 1.54
CA GLN A 296 16.52 -4.53 2.26
C GLN A 296 16.53 -4.32 3.78
N ASP A 297 16.18 -3.13 4.28
CA ASP A 297 16.02 -2.88 5.70
C ASP A 297 14.61 -3.33 6.14
N PRO A 298 14.50 -4.36 7.01
CA PRO A 298 13.20 -4.94 7.35
C PRO A 298 12.35 -4.06 8.26
N ASN A 299 12.91 -2.97 8.82
CA ASN A 299 12.28 -2.22 9.90
C ASN A 299 11.35 -1.09 9.43
N ARG A 300 10.74 -1.24 8.26
CA ARG A 300 9.51 -0.53 7.95
C ARG A 300 8.38 -1.23 8.70
N HIS A 301 7.88 -0.60 9.76
CA HIS A 301 6.86 -1.19 10.62
C HIS A 301 5.49 -0.66 10.25
N ALA A 302 4.49 -1.54 10.19
CA ALA A 302 3.10 -1.10 10.05
C ALA A 302 2.69 -0.32 11.30
N CYS A 303 2.13 0.85 11.08
CA CYS A 303 1.58 1.76 12.08
C CYS A 303 0.14 2.10 11.73
N ALA A 304 -0.63 2.59 12.70
CA ALA A 304 -1.99 3.01 12.44
C ALA A 304 -2.40 4.16 13.38
N GLN A 305 -3.29 5.01 12.88
CA GLN A 305 -3.90 6.09 13.68
C GLN A 305 -5.29 6.44 13.15
N VAL A 306 -6.17 6.90 14.04
CA VAL A 306 -7.44 7.47 13.61
C VAL A 306 -7.17 8.74 12.82
N LEU A 307 -7.79 8.85 11.65
CA LEU A 307 -7.75 10.03 10.79
C LEU A 307 -8.96 10.90 11.11
N PRO A 308 -8.78 12.01 11.81
CA PRO A 308 -9.88 12.92 12.10
C PRO A 308 -10.22 13.80 10.89
N PHE A 309 -11.46 14.30 10.86
CA PHE A 309 -11.92 15.24 9.86
C PHE A 309 -12.24 16.59 10.49
N ASP A 310 -12.14 17.65 9.71
CA ASP A 310 -12.57 18.99 10.13
C ASP A 310 -14.09 19.17 9.94
N GLU A 311 -14.59 20.37 10.25
CA GLU A 311 -16.01 20.73 10.13
C GLU A 311 -16.53 20.74 8.69
N ASN A 312 -15.65 20.68 7.70
CA ASN A 312 -15.96 20.64 6.28
C ASN A 312 -15.77 19.24 5.69
N GLY A 313 -15.59 18.19 6.51
CA GLY A 313 -15.35 16.81 6.07
C GLY A 313 -13.96 16.58 5.46
N ARG A 314 -12.98 17.46 5.68
CA ARG A 314 -11.62 17.31 5.14
C ARG A 314 -10.72 16.56 6.12
N PRO A 315 -9.91 15.58 5.65
CA PRO A 315 -8.99 14.87 6.51
C PRO A 315 -7.98 15.81 7.16
N ARG A 316 -7.78 15.65 8.46
CA ARG A 316 -6.68 16.26 9.20
C ARG A 316 -5.55 15.25 9.31
N TRP A 317 -4.69 15.23 8.30
CA TRP A 317 -3.61 14.23 8.17
C TRP A 317 -2.69 14.20 9.39
N GLY A 318 -2.33 15.37 9.92
CA GLY A 318 -1.51 15.49 11.13
C GLY A 318 -0.08 14.98 10.92
N THR A 319 0.45 14.38 11.96
CA THR A 319 1.78 13.74 11.98
C THR A 319 1.65 12.28 12.43
N PRO A 320 2.67 11.43 12.16
CA PRO A 320 2.67 10.05 12.60
C PRO A 320 2.46 9.90 14.12
N ALA A 321 1.63 8.93 14.50
CA ALA A 321 1.38 8.65 15.90
C ALA A 321 2.64 8.13 16.60
N PRO A 322 2.85 8.51 17.89
CA PRO A 322 3.99 8.02 18.66
C PRO A 322 3.95 6.50 18.84
N GLY A 323 5.14 5.91 19.06
CA GLY A 323 5.24 4.52 19.43
C GLY A 323 4.84 4.28 20.87
N THR A 324 4.13 3.21 21.10
CA THR A 324 3.72 2.76 22.44
C THR A 324 4.41 1.46 22.84
N ARG A 325 5.18 0.87 21.92
CA ARG A 325 6.00 -0.32 22.19
C ARG A 325 7.37 -0.23 21.50
N PRO A 326 8.39 -0.96 22.01
CA PRO A 326 9.69 -1.05 21.36
C PRO A 326 9.58 -1.60 19.95
N ALA A 327 10.40 -1.05 19.04
CA ALA A 327 10.60 -1.55 17.70
C ALA A 327 12.08 -1.89 17.49
N PRO A 328 12.41 -2.98 16.77
CA PRO A 328 13.80 -3.34 16.49
C PRO A 328 14.48 -2.27 15.64
N ARG A 329 15.79 -2.10 15.88
CA ARG A 329 16.68 -1.27 15.04
C ARG A 329 17.75 -2.12 14.34
N SER A 330 17.83 -3.41 14.69
CA SER A 330 18.72 -4.36 14.03
C SER A 330 18.08 -4.91 12.75
N ARG A 331 18.92 -5.34 11.82
CA ARG A 331 18.47 -5.98 10.57
C ARG A 331 18.06 -7.45 10.75
N GLU A 332 18.11 -7.97 11.98
CA GLU A 332 17.62 -9.31 12.26
C GLU A 332 16.11 -9.40 12.03
N LEU A 333 15.72 -10.43 11.31
CA LEU A 333 14.31 -10.73 11.13
C LEU A 333 13.73 -11.28 12.43
N LEU A 334 12.59 -10.73 12.83
CA LEU A 334 11.83 -11.30 13.94
C LEU A 334 11.32 -12.68 13.53
N ALA A 335 11.39 -13.62 14.47
CA ALA A 335 10.78 -14.92 14.25
C ALA A 335 9.27 -14.78 13.98
N PRO A 336 8.72 -15.54 13.02
CA PRO A 336 7.29 -15.51 12.74
C PRO A 336 6.50 -15.85 14.00
N THR A 337 5.43 -15.12 14.27
CA THR A 337 4.50 -15.45 15.34
C THR A 337 3.66 -16.66 14.89
N GLY A 338 4.02 -17.87 15.36
CA GLY A 338 3.15 -19.04 15.23
C GLY A 338 3.18 -19.75 13.86
N GLU A 339 4.20 -19.57 13.04
CA GLU A 339 4.30 -20.26 11.75
C GLU A 339 4.26 -21.80 11.98
N LYS A 340 3.15 -22.43 11.57
CA LYS A 340 3.14 -23.88 11.34
C LYS A 340 3.76 -24.15 9.99
N ALA A 341 4.81 -24.98 10.00
CA ALA A 341 5.52 -25.42 8.81
C ALA A 341 4.61 -26.18 7.83
#